data_9e2c414d52584905684378e88e89fe92
#
_entry.id   9e2c414d52584905684378e88e89fe92
#
_cell.length_a   1.000
_cell.length_b   1.000
_cell.length_c   1.000
_cell.angle_alpha   90.00
_cell.angle_beta   90.00
_cell.angle_gamma   90.00
#
_symmetry.space_group_name_H-M   'P 1'
#
loop_
_entity.id
_entity.type
_entity.pdbx_description
1 polymer ?
#
loop_
_entity_poly.entity_id
_entity_poly.type
_entity_poly.pdbx_seq_one_letter_code
_entity_poly.pdbx_strand_id
1 'polypeptide(L)'
;MKLLTPQEREALLVTSLQKILDGELSEGKVLRQLRKEVLGMSQDQYAALVGVSRRTLSDIENDTGSQSIAVINSVFKPFGLRLGLLPRSKYLFEKLAQTRHTEDVLFTGQDRLVGFKREA
;
A
#
# COMPACT_ATOMS: atom_id res chain seq x y z
N MET A 1 -20.60 -4.67 12.71
CA MET A 1 -19.53 -5.12 11.80
C MET A 1 -18.57 -6.03 12.52
N LYS A 2 -18.18 -7.10 11.86
CA LYS A 2 -17.28 -8.05 12.46
C LYS A 2 -15.85 -7.53 12.40
N LEU A 3 -15.17 -7.62 13.53
CA LEU A 3 -13.77 -7.23 13.55
C LEU A 3 -12.92 -8.37 13.08
N LEU A 4 -11.95 -8.05 12.25
CA LEU A 4 -11.02 -9.05 11.74
C LEU A 4 -9.93 -9.30 12.78
N THR A 5 -9.50 -10.55 12.86
CA THR A 5 -8.34 -10.87 13.69
C THR A 5 -7.09 -10.32 13.00
N PRO A 6 -5.98 -10.19 13.74
CA PRO A 6 -4.74 -9.76 13.10
C PRO A 6 -4.33 -10.64 11.93
N GLN A 7 -4.56 -11.95 12.02
CA GLN A 7 -4.23 -12.86 10.95
C GLN A 7 -5.11 -12.63 9.74
N GLU A 8 -6.39 -12.36 9.97
CA GLU A 8 -7.33 -12.09 8.89
C GLU A 8 -6.99 -10.79 8.19
N ARG A 9 -6.56 -9.78 8.96
CA ARG A 9 -6.16 -8.51 8.38
C ARG A 9 -4.92 -8.67 7.52
N GLU A 10 -3.97 -9.43 8.00
CA GLU A 10 -2.74 -9.67 7.25
C GLU A 10 -3.05 -10.41 5.95
N ALA A 11 -3.91 -11.43 6.02
CA ALA A 11 -4.27 -12.20 4.83
C ALA A 11 -4.98 -11.32 3.80
N LEU A 12 -5.87 -10.45 4.26
CA LEU A 12 -6.56 -9.54 3.36
C LEU A 12 -5.59 -8.57 2.70
N LEU A 13 -4.64 -8.07 3.49
CA LEU A 13 -3.65 -7.13 2.97
C LEU A 13 -2.77 -7.80 1.92
N VAL A 14 -2.29 -9.00 2.19
CA VAL A 14 -1.46 -9.74 1.24
C VAL A 14 -2.23 -10.02 -0.05
N THR A 15 -3.47 -10.48 0.08
CA THR A 15 -4.29 -10.76 -1.08
C THR A 15 -4.54 -9.50 -1.91
N SER A 16 -4.80 -8.38 -1.23
CA SER A 16 -5.04 -7.11 -1.91
C SER A 16 -3.81 -6.65 -2.68
N LEU A 17 -2.63 -6.78 -2.08
CA LEU A 17 -1.40 -6.40 -2.74
C LEU A 17 -1.11 -7.28 -3.94
N GLN A 18 -1.40 -8.58 -3.83
CA GLN A 18 -1.24 -9.48 -4.96
C GLN A 18 -2.14 -9.08 -6.12
N LYS A 19 -3.36 -8.67 -5.81
CA LYS A 19 -4.28 -8.25 -6.85
C LYS A 19 -3.84 -6.96 -7.53
N ILE A 20 -3.20 -6.06 -6.79
CA ILE A 20 -2.63 -4.87 -7.39
C ILE A 20 -1.50 -5.26 -8.35
N LEU A 21 -0.61 -6.14 -7.89
CA LEU A 21 0.52 -6.57 -8.72
C LEU A 21 0.05 -7.31 -9.96
N ASP A 22 -1.04 -8.03 -9.87
CA ASP A 22 -1.60 -8.76 -11.01
C ASP A 22 -2.45 -7.87 -11.90
N GLY A 23 -2.67 -6.64 -11.53
CA GLY A 23 -3.49 -5.73 -12.32
C GLY A 23 -4.99 -5.97 -12.17
N GLU A 24 -5.40 -6.74 -11.19
CA GLU A 24 -6.84 -7.03 -11.02
C GLU A 24 -7.58 -5.92 -10.30
N LEU A 25 -6.90 -5.24 -9.39
CA LEU A 25 -7.50 -4.14 -8.66
C LEU A 25 -6.60 -2.93 -8.71
N SER A 26 -7.20 -1.76 -8.74
CA SER A 26 -6.46 -0.52 -8.64
C SER A 26 -6.17 -0.22 -7.18
N GLU A 27 -5.23 0.68 -6.95
CA GLU A 27 -4.89 1.12 -5.61
C GLU A 27 -6.10 1.75 -4.94
N GLY A 28 -6.89 2.51 -5.70
CA GLY A 28 -8.08 3.15 -5.13
C GLY A 28 -9.11 2.15 -4.65
N LYS A 29 -9.32 1.08 -5.41
CA LYS A 29 -10.27 0.07 -5.01
C LYS A 29 -9.79 -0.69 -3.79
N VAL A 30 -8.49 -0.93 -3.70
CA VAL A 30 -7.92 -1.58 -2.54
C VAL A 30 -8.07 -0.68 -1.32
N LEU A 31 -7.81 0.61 -1.46
CA LEU A 31 -7.97 1.55 -0.36
C LEU A 31 -9.39 1.52 0.17
N ARG A 32 -10.37 1.55 -0.73
CA ARG A 32 -11.76 1.52 -0.34
C ARG A 32 -12.09 0.23 0.42
N GLN A 33 -11.62 -0.88 -0.09
CA GLN A 33 -11.87 -2.17 0.54
C GLN A 33 -11.26 -2.23 1.93
N LEU A 34 -10.02 -1.80 2.07
CA LEU A 34 -9.34 -1.83 3.36
C LEU A 34 -10.01 -0.89 4.36
N ARG A 35 -10.40 0.31 3.91
CA ARG A 35 -11.10 1.25 4.79
C ARG A 35 -12.38 0.63 5.34
N LYS A 36 -13.14 -0.01 4.47
CA LYS A 36 -14.43 -0.56 4.86
C LYS A 36 -14.30 -1.86 5.64
N GLU A 37 -13.42 -2.75 5.20
CA GLU A 37 -13.37 -4.08 5.78
C GLU A 37 -12.42 -4.21 6.96
N VAL A 38 -11.34 -3.46 6.97
CA VAL A 38 -10.42 -3.53 8.09
C VAL A 38 -10.81 -2.56 9.19
N LEU A 39 -11.13 -1.32 8.82
CA LEU A 39 -11.39 -0.28 9.81
C LEU A 39 -12.87 0.00 10.03
N GLY A 40 -13.72 -0.39 9.09
CA GLY A 40 -15.15 -0.12 9.22
C GLY A 40 -15.48 1.36 9.26
N MET A 41 -14.69 2.19 8.59
CA MET A 41 -14.85 3.64 8.63
C MET A 41 -15.53 4.18 7.40
N SER A 42 -16.31 5.24 7.60
CA SER A 42 -16.87 5.98 6.48
C SER A 42 -15.76 6.82 5.83
N GLN A 43 -16.04 7.37 4.66
CA GLN A 43 -15.07 8.24 4.02
C GLN A 43 -14.78 9.47 4.88
N ASP A 44 -15.80 10.04 5.51
CA ASP A 44 -15.60 11.21 6.36
C ASP A 44 -14.68 10.88 7.54
N GLN A 45 -14.91 9.74 8.17
CA GLN A 45 -14.09 9.33 9.30
C GLN A 45 -12.66 9.07 8.89
N TYR A 46 -12.49 8.38 7.78
CA TYR A 46 -11.15 8.04 7.35
C TYR A 46 -10.39 9.26 6.84
N ALA A 47 -11.07 10.14 6.12
CA ALA A 47 -10.44 11.37 5.64
C ALA A 47 -9.93 12.20 6.82
N ALA A 48 -10.73 12.29 7.87
CA ALA A 48 -10.31 13.02 9.06
C ALA A 48 -9.11 12.35 9.72
N LEU A 49 -9.11 11.03 9.74
CA LEU A 49 -8.01 10.28 10.35
C LEU A 49 -6.68 10.53 9.64
N VAL A 50 -6.69 10.53 8.32
CA VAL A 50 -5.46 10.66 7.56
C VAL A 50 -5.14 12.09 7.12
N GLY A 51 -6.01 13.03 7.48
CA GLY A 51 -5.70 14.45 7.26
C GLY A 51 -5.93 14.94 5.83
N VAL A 52 -6.88 14.38 5.12
CA VAL A 52 -7.23 14.87 3.79
C VAL A 52 -8.71 15.22 3.75
N SER A 53 -9.14 15.94 2.73
CA SER A 53 -10.55 16.22 2.58
C SER A 53 -11.28 14.96 2.11
N ARG A 54 -12.58 14.92 2.38
CA ARG A 54 -13.38 13.80 1.91
C ARG A 54 -13.33 13.70 0.39
N ARG A 55 -13.29 14.84 -0.28
CA ARG A 55 -13.24 14.86 -1.73
C ARG A 55 -11.94 14.23 -2.23
N THR A 56 -10.82 14.58 -1.60
CA THR A 56 -9.54 14.01 -1.97
C THR A 56 -9.56 12.51 -1.78
N LEU A 57 -10.09 12.04 -0.66
CA LEU A 57 -10.19 10.61 -0.42
C LEU A 57 -11.07 9.93 -1.47
N SER A 58 -12.21 10.54 -1.78
CA SER A 58 -13.11 9.99 -2.78
C SER A 58 -12.42 9.89 -4.14
N ASP A 59 -11.68 10.94 -4.52
CA ASP A 59 -10.95 10.93 -5.79
C ASP A 59 -9.94 9.79 -5.82
N ILE A 60 -9.20 9.60 -4.73
CA ILE A 60 -8.22 8.52 -4.66
C ILE A 60 -8.91 7.16 -4.79
N GLU A 61 -10.01 6.97 -4.09
CA GLU A 61 -10.73 5.69 -4.12
C GLU A 61 -11.33 5.42 -5.49
N ASN A 62 -11.63 6.47 -6.25
CA ASN A 62 -12.18 6.31 -7.58
C ASN A 62 -11.12 6.37 -8.68
N ASP A 63 -9.85 6.41 -8.28
CA ASP A 63 -8.72 6.48 -9.21
C ASP A 63 -8.80 7.69 -10.13
N THR A 64 -9.26 8.81 -9.57
CA THR A 64 -9.37 10.05 -10.32
C THR A 64 -8.54 11.14 -9.64
N GLY A 65 -8.36 12.24 -10.33
CA GLY A 65 -7.59 13.34 -9.79
C GLY A 65 -6.11 13.12 -9.92
N SER A 66 -5.36 14.05 -9.34
CA SER A 66 -3.91 13.99 -9.40
C SER A 66 -3.40 14.38 -8.03
N GLN A 67 -3.01 13.40 -7.25
CA GLN A 67 -2.57 13.64 -5.90
C GLN A 67 -1.06 13.52 -5.80
N SER A 68 -0.46 14.26 -4.88
CA SER A 68 0.97 14.13 -4.65
C SER A 68 1.29 12.79 -4.01
N ILE A 69 2.54 12.37 -4.16
CA ILE A 69 2.99 11.13 -3.53
C ILE A 69 2.82 11.21 -2.02
N ALA A 70 3.08 12.37 -1.44
CA ALA A 70 2.93 12.54 0.00
C ALA A 70 1.49 12.31 0.45
N VAL A 71 0.53 12.81 -0.32
CA VAL A 71 -0.87 12.60 0.02
C VAL A 71 -1.25 11.14 -0.11
N ILE A 72 -0.82 10.49 -1.20
CA ILE A 72 -1.11 9.07 -1.38
C ILE A 72 -0.51 8.27 -0.23
N ASN A 73 0.73 8.55 0.13
CA ASN A 73 1.36 7.85 1.23
C ASN A 73 0.62 8.05 2.55
N SER A 74 0.07 9.24 2.77
CA SER A 74 -0.63 9.49 4.03
C SER A 74 -1.92 8.68 4.12
N VAL A 75 -2.60 8.45 2.99
CA VAL A 75 -3.85 7.68 3.04
C VAL A 75 -3.61 6.18 3.13
N PHE A 76 -2.44 5.69 2.76
CA PHE A 76 -2.13 4.27 2.89
C PHE A 76 -1.35 3.94 4.16
N LYS A 77 -0.88 4.96 4.87
CA LYS A 77 -0.08 4.75 6.06
C LYS A 77 -0.76 3.91 7.15
N PRO A 78 -2.06 4.08 7.42
CA PRO A 78 -2.70 3.26 8.45
C PRO A 78 -2.65 1.76 8.18
N PHE A 79 -2.43 1.38 6.93
CA PHE A 79 -2.33 -0.04 6.56
C PHE A 79 -0.88 -0.48 6.41
N GLY A 80 0.07 0.39 6.77
CA GLY A 80 1.48 0.05 6.66
C GLY A 80 1.99 0.05 5.24
N LEU A 81 1.32 0.76 4.34
CA LEU A 81 1.68 0.77 2.93
C LEU A 81 2.21 2.12 2.49
N ARG A 82 2.98 2.11 1.44
CA ARG A 82 3.49 3.33 0.80
C ARG A 82 3.74 3.05 -0.66
N LEU A 83 3.86 4.12 -1.44
CA LEU A 83 4.22 3.97 -2.84
C LEU A 83 5.71 3.65 -2.96
N GLY A 84 6.05 2.88 -3.97
CA GLY A 84 7.43 2.52 -4.23
C GLY A 84 7.64 2.22 -5.70
N LEU A 85 8.90 2.08 -6.06
CA LEU A 85 9.26 1.77 -7.44
C LEU A 85 9.20 0.27 -7.66
N LEU A 86 8.59 -0.09 -8.77
CA LEU A 86 8.54 -1.48 -9.20
C LEU A 86 8.97 -1.56 -10.65
N PRO A 87 9.60 -2.66 -11.05
CA PRO A 87 9.93 -2.85 -12.45
C PRO A 87 8.67 -2.87 -13.30
N ARG A 88 8.75 -2.28 -14.48
CA ARG A 88 7.61 -2.31 -15.39
C ARG A 88 7.51 -3.63 -16.11
N SER A 89 8.64 -4.30 -16.33
CA SER A 89 8.62 -5.55 -17.07
C SER A 89 8.44 -6.72 -16.13
N LYS A 90 7.66 -7.68 -16.55
CA LYS A 90 7.44 -8.87 -15.77
C LYS A 90 8.75 -9.64 -15.59
N TYR A 91 9.57 -9.66 -16.62
CA TYR A 91 10.85 -10.33 -16.56
C TYR A 91 11.72 -9.75 -15.45
N LEU A 92 11.82 -8.43 -15.41
CA LEU A 92 12.67 -7.79 -14.43
C LEU A 92 12.13 -7.98 -13.03
N PHE A 93 10.81 -7.94 -12.89
CA PHE A 93 10.17 -8.17 -11.60
C PHE A 93 10.49 -9.57 -11.10
N GLU A 94 10.35 -10.57 -11.96
CA GLU A 94 10.61 -11.95 -11.57
C GLU A 94 12.08 -12.17 -11.26
N LYS A 95 12.95 -11.51 -11.99
CA LYS A 95 14.36 -11.61 -11.75
C LYS A 95 14.72 -11.03 -10.38
N LEU A 96 14.13 -9.91 -10.05
CA LEU A 96 14.33 -9.29 -8.74
C LEU A 96 13.88 -10.24 -7.62
N ALA A 97 12.73 -10.87 -7.79
CA ALA A 97 12.21 -11.78 -6.81
C ALA A 97 13.12 -12.99 -6.64
N GLN A 98 13.70 -13.47 -7.72
CA GLN A 98 14.59 -14.61 -7.65
C GLN A 98 15.90 -14.29 -6.96
N THR A 99 16.43 -13.09 -7.17
CA THR A 99 17.72 -12.75 -6.58
C THR A 99 17.57 -12.38 -5.12
N ARG A 100 16.36 -12.17 -4.68
CA ARG A 100 16.08 -11.84 -3.30
C ARG A 100 15.93 -13.11 -2.51
N HIS A 101 16.94 -13.91 -2.51
CA HIS A 101 16.85 -15.19 -1.83
C HIS A 101 16.70 -15.05 -0.33
N THR A 102 16.85 -13.86 0.19
CA THR A 102 16.56 -13.63 1.57
C THR A 102 15.83 -12.33 1.65
N GLU A 103 14.77 -12.32 2.36
CA GLU A 103 14.02 -11.13 2.55
C GLU A 103 14.82 -10.19 3.35
N ASP A 104 15.71 -10.71 4.14
CA ASP A 104 16.57 -9.89 4.92
C ASP A 104 17.28 -8.89 4.08
N VAL A 105 17.64 -9.25 2.90
CA VAL A 105 18.32 -8.33 2.02
C VAL A 105 17.49 -7.11 1.80
N LEU A 106 16.18 -7.29 1.68
CA LEU A 106 15.32 -6.16 1.40
C LEU A 106 14.94 -5.37 2.63
N PHE A 107 14.60 -6.04 3.69
CA PHE A 107 14.05 -5.35 4.84
C PHE A 107 15.05 -5.02 5.89
N THR A 108 16.05 -5.79 6.03
CA THR A 108 17.18 -5.40 6.80
C THR A 108 17.71 -4.24 6.09
N GLY A 109 17.52 -4.31 4.83
CA GLY A 109 17.88 -3.29 4.04
C GLY A 109 17.14 -2.05 4.32
N GLN A 110 15.96 -2.09 4.88
CA GLN A 110 15.31 -0.89 5.06
C GLN A 110 15.95 -0.02 6.02
N ASP A 111 16.45 -0.60 7.03
CA ASP A 111 17.28 0.13 7.90
C ASP A 111 18.46 0.48 7.12
N ARG A 112 18.76 -0.31 6.17
CA ARG A 112 19.85 -0.06 5.42
C ARG A 112 19.58 0.74 4.27
N LEU A 113 18.41 0.95 3.88
CA LEU A 113 18.22 1.89 2.88
C LEU A 113 18.64 3.16 3.39
N VAL A 114 18.42 3.28 4.63
CA VAL A 114 18.96 4.35 5.28
C VAL A 114 20.42 4.10 5.35
N GLY A 115 20.75 2.85 5.59
CA GLY A 115 22.12 2.51 5.68
C GLY A 115 22.73 2.36 4.34
N PHE A 116 21.96 1.97 3.41
CA PHE A 116 22.45 1.80 2.09
C PHE A 116 23.01 3.08 1.54
N LYS A 117 22.41 4.17 1.88
CA LYS A 117 22.94 5.40 1.48
C LYS A 117 24.21 5.70 2.14
N ARG A 118 24.46 5.17 3.26
CA ARG A 118 25.67 5.45 3.96
C ARG A 118 26.81 4.72 3.34
N GLU A 119 26.52 3.56 2.85
CA GLU A 119 27.59 2.80 2.26
C GLU A 119 27.94 3.28 0.90
N ALA A 120 27.05 3.92 0.30
CA ALA A 120 27.32 4.46 -1.03
C ALA A 120 28.20 5.71 -0.92
#